data_db7638f6545fd0c8118a2784847d56e9
#
_entry.id   db7638f6545fd0c8118a2784847d56e9
#
_cell.length_a   1.000
_cell.length_b   1.000
_cell.length_c   1.000
_cell.angle_alpha   90.00
_cell.angle_beta   90.00
_cell.angle_gamma   90.00
#
_symmetry.space_group_name_H-M   'P 1'
#
loop_
_entity.id
_entity.type
_entity.pdbx_description
1 polymer ?
#
loop_
_entity_poly.entity_id
_entity_poly.type
_entity_poly.pdbx_seq_one_letter_code
_entity_poly.pdbx_strand_id
1 'polypeptide(L)'
;MPGPGDYLPDPSEGIDNLDDLPTPIVKKRLKIQDKCPCPHCSYNCRKHRTAKRRLRHLGNRSKGRPVVLELSYSVHCCPKCQIFFNVDTTCLAAPRAHYTNAVVELAVRVVVEDGLPYREASWHLWRDHRVFVPFATIQNWVEAAGKKKAPAHHDWRLSRRSP
;
A
#
# COMPACT_ATOMS: atom_id res chain seq x y z
N MET A 1 -7.54 14.33 13.40
CA MET A 1 -8.19 13.01 13.28
C MET A 1 -9.40 13.13 12.37
N PRO A 2 -9.51 12.31 11.33
CA PRO A 2 -10.69 12.40 10.47
C PRO A 2 -11.96 12.04 11.22
N GLY A 3 -13.09 12.62 10.83
CA GLY A 3 -14.38 12.34 11.44
C GLY A 3 -14.87 10.93 11.13
N PRO A 4 -15.86 10.43 11.87
CA PRO A 4 -16.39 9.07 11.64
C PRO A 4 -16.82 8.82 10.21
N GLY A 5 -17.42 9.81 9.55
CA GLY A 5 -17.86 9.69 8.15
C GLY A 5 -16.73 9.54 7.15
N ASP A 6 -15.52 9.93 7.52
CA ASP A 6 -14.36 9.86 6.62
C ASP A 6 -13.83 8.43 6.46
N TYR A 7 -14.22 7.54 7.35
CA TYR A 7 -13.81 6.14 7.34
C TYR A 7 -14.86 5.21 6.73
N LEU A 8 -16.00 5.75 6.35
CA LEU A 8 -17.08 4.94 5.82
C LEU A 8 -16.98 4.84 4.30
N PRO A 9 -17.25 3.66 3.73
CA PRO A 9 -17.45 3.54 2.31
C PRO A 9 -18.73 4.24 1.87
N ASP A 10 -19.13 4.04 0.63
CA ASP A 10 -20.29 4.72 0.06
C ASP A 10 -21.56 4.51 0.93
N PRO A 11 -22.15 5.59 1.48
CA PRO A 11 -23.36 5.46 2.30
C PRO A 11 -24.54 4.83 1.58
N SER A 12 -24.60 4.92 0.25
CA SER A 12 -25.67 4.34 -0.55
C SER A 12 -25.73 2.82 -0.46
N GLU A 13 -24.66 2.17 0.00
CA GLU A 13 -24.63 0.73 0.22
C GLU A 13 -25.12 0.31 1.61
N GLY A 14 -25.57 1.27 2.44
CA GLY A 14 -26.08 1.00 3.77
C GLY A 14 -25.04 0.58 4.79
N ILE A 15 -23.79 0.94 4.56
CA ILE A 15 -22.68 0.63 5.48
C ILE A 15 -22.44 1.84 6.36
N ASP A 16 -22.86 1.73 7.61
CA ASP A 16 -22.78 2.82 8.58
C ASP A 16 -21.55 2.76 9.47
N ASN A 17 -20.81 1.67 9.41
CA ASN A 17 -19.68 1.45 10.30
C ASN A 17 -18.69 0.46 9.65
N LEU A 18 -17.43 0.55 10.02
CA LEU A 18 -16.38 -0.30 9.47
C LEU A 18 -16.57 -1.79 9.80
N ASP A 19 -17.21 -2.07 10.93
CA ASP A 19 -17.49 -3.45 11.33
C ASP A 19 -18.57 -4.11 10.46
N ASP A 20 -19.34 -3.29 9.75
CA ASP A 20 -20.39 -3.78 8.83
C ASP A 20 -19.83 -4.12 7.45
N LEU A 21 -18.54 -3.91 7.21
CA LEU A 21 -17.92 -4.30 5.96
C LEU A 21 -18.00 -5.82 5.76
N PRO A 22 -18.23 -6.29 4.53
CA PRO A 22 -18.28 -7.72 4.25
C PRO A 22 -16.99 -8.42 4.68
N THR A 23 -17.11 -9.68 5.10
CA THR A 23 -15.94 -10.50 5.45
C THR A 23 -14.97 -10.59 4.29
N PRO A 24 -13.69 -10.29 4.48
CA PRO A 24 -12.72 -10.28 3.39
C PRO A 24 -12.42 -11.68 2.86
N ILE A 25 -12.09 -11.73 1.57
CA ILE A 25 -11.51 -12.91 0.95
C ILE A 25 -10.01 -12.87 1.25
N VAL A 26 -9.49 -13.90 1.90
CA VAL A 26 -8.06 -13.97 2.24
C VAL A 26 -7.32 -14.75 1.15
N LYS A 27 -6.33 -14.12 0.53
CA LYS A 27 -5.43 -14.74 -0.43
C LYS A 27 -4.04 -14.81 0.17
N LYS A 28 -3.38 -15.96 0.05
CA LYS A 28 -2.04 -16.16 0.60
C LYS A 28 -0.98 -15.86 -0.44
N ARG A 29 0.11 -15.22 0.00
CA ARG A 29 1.31 -14.97 -0.81
C ARG A 29 2.53 -15.36 0.00
N LEU A 30 3.51 -15.93 -0.68
CA LEU A 30 4.75 -16.40 -0.05
C LEU A 30 5.94 -15.65 -0.66
N LYS A 31 6.79 -15.12 0.21
CA LYS A 31 8.09 -14.56 -0.13
C LYS A 31 9.13 -15.14 0.84
N ILE A 32 9.37 -16.43 0.70
CA ILE A 32 10.26 -17.17 1.60
C ILE A 32 11.49 -17.59 0.82
N GLN A 33 12.66 -17.23 1.33
CA GLN A 33 13.95 -17.64 0.79
C GLN A 33 14.75 -18.32 1.90
N ASP A 34 15.47 -19.38 1.55
CA ASP A 34 16.35 -20.06 2.52
C ASP A 34 17.54 -19.18 2.89
N LYS A 35 18.08 -18.45 1.92
CA LYS A 35 19.18 -17.52 2.10
C LYS A 35 18.90 -16.21 1.39
N CYS A 36 19.30 -15.12 2.01
CA CYS A 36 19.12 -13.78 1.48
C CYS A 36 20.35 -12.94 1.80
N PRO A 37 20.88 -12.16 0.83
CA PRO A 37 22.07 -11.34 1.08
C PRO A 37 21.74 -10.19 2.04
N CYS A 38 22.66 -9.96 2.98
CA CYS A 38 22.55 -8.86 3.92
C CYS A 38 22.60 -7.52 3.17
N PRO A 39 21.71 -6.57 3.49
CA PRO A 39 21.72 -5.27 2.82
C PRO A 39 22.94 -4.42 3.11
N HIS A 40 23.72 -4.73 4.17
CA HIS A 40 24.91 -3.96 4.53
C HIS A 40 26.21 -4.60 4.05
N CYS A 41 26.37 -5.92 4.21
CA CYS A 41 27.63 -6.60 3.92
C CYS A 41 27.54 -7.66 2.81
N SER A 42 26.34 -7.89 2.27
CA SER A 42 26.08 -8.86 1.21
C SER A 42 26.35 -10.33 1.59
N TYR A 43 26.59 -10.61 2.88
CA TYR A 43 26.71 -11.98 3.34
C TYR A 43 25.39 -12.72 3.15
N ASN A 44 25.47 -13.96 2.65
CA ASN A 44 24.26 -14.76 2.36
C ASN A 44 23.72 -15.39 3.64
N CYS A 45 22.69 -14.78 4.20
CA CYS A 45 22.14 -15.10 5.53
C CYS A 45 21.00 -16.10 5.45
N ARG A 46 21.00 -17.06 6.35
CA ARG A 46 19.95 -18.07 6.45
C ARG A 46 18.67 -17.48 7.02
N LYS A 47 17.56 -18.13 6.71
CA LYS A 47 16.25 -17.81 7.30
C LYS A 47 16.30 -18.05 8.80
N HIS A 48 15.91 -17.04 9.58
CA HIS A 48 15.80 -17.12 11.02
C HIS A 48 14.38 -17.53 11.45
N ARG A 49 13.36 -16.91 10.84
CA ARG A 49 11.96 -17.20 11.10
C ARG A 49 11.08 -16.77 9.93
N THR A 50 9.82 -17.15 9.97
CA THR A 50 8.79 -16.67 9.04
C THR A 50 7.89 -15.70 9.77
N ALA A 51 7.61 -14.56 9.16
CA ALA A 51 6.67 -13.59 9.66
C ALA A 51 5.48 -13.48 8.71
N LYS A 52 4.36 -12.97 9.24
CA LYS A 52 3.14 -12.76 8.46
C LYS A 52 2.71 -11.31 8.54
N ARG A 53 2.09 -10.86 7.46
CA ARG A 53 1.61 -9.50 7.32
C ARG A 53 0.34 -9.52 6.49
N ARG A 54 -0.64 -8.71 6.88
CA ARG A 54 -1.88 -8.57 6.12
C ARG A 54 -1.87 -7.25 5.36
N LEU A 55 -2.25 -7.32 4.08
CA LEU A 55 -2.31 -6.18 3.19
C LEU A 55 -3.68 -6.13 2.52
N ARG A 56 -4.29 -4.96 2.52
CA ARG A 56 -5.52 -4.72 1.78
C ARG A 56 -5.20 -4.57 0.30
N HIS A 57 -5.93 -5.29 -0.53
CA HIS A 57 -5.67 -5.38 -1.96
C HIS A 57 -6.92 -5.09 -2.76
N LEU A 58 -6.75 -4.89 -4.08
CA LEU A 58 -7.87 -4.69 -4.99
C LEU A 58 -8.73 -5.95 -5.05
N GLY A 59 -10.04 -5.75 -4.91
CA GLY A 59 -11.01 -6.81 -5.05
C GLY A 59 -11.79 -6.70 -6.35
N ASN A 60 -12.81 -7.54 -6.49
CA ASN A 60 -13.68 -7.57 -7.64
C ASN A 60 -15.08 -7.11 -7.23
N ARG A 61 -15.60 -6.12 -7.93
CA ARG A 61 -16.95 -5.57 -7.71
C ARG A 61 -18.01 -6.67 -7.71
N SER A 62 -17.94 -7.61 -8.64
CA SER A 62 -18.95 -8.66 -8.77
C SER A 62 -19.01 -9.59 -7.56
N LYS A 63 -17.92 -9.76 -6.84
CA LYS A 63 -17.87 -10.59 -5.64
C LYS A 63 -18.33 -9.86 -4.38
N GLY A 64 -18.38 -8.54 -4.40
CA GLY A 64 -18.87 -7.72 -3.30
C GLY A 64 -18.07 -7.76 -2.02
N ARG A 65 -16.94 -8.46 -1.98
CA ARG A 65 -16.12 -8.65 -0.78
C ARG A 65 -14.74 -8.05 -0.95
N PRO A 66 -14.19 -7.43 0.11
CA PRO A 66 -12.80 -6.95 0.06
C PRO A 66 -11.83 -8.13 -0.02
N VAL A 67 -10.62 -7.85 -0.49
CA VAL A 67 -9.53 -8.83 -0.59
C VAL A 67 -8.40 -8.42 0.35
N VAL A 68 -7.92 -9.39 1.13
CA VAL A 68 -6.76 -9.22 2.00
C VAL A 68 -5.71 -10.21 1.56
N LEU A 69 -4.49 -9.75 1.29
CA LEU A 69 -3.36 -10.63 1.07
C LEU A 69 -2.71 -10.93 2.42
N GLU A 70 -2.59 -12.22 2.73
CA GLU A 70 -1.80 -12.69 3.86
C GLU A 70 -0.42 -13.05 3.32
N LEU A 71 0.54 -12.16 3.54
CA LEU A 71 1.91 -12.32 3.08
C LEU A 71 2.74 -13.00 4.15
N SER A 72 3.29 -14.17 3.83
CA SER A 72 4.28 -14.84 4.66
C SER A 72 5.66 -14.59 4.05
N TYR A 73 6.58 -14.06 4.83
CA TYR A 73 7.90 -13.71 4.35
C TYR A 73 8.99 -14.16 5.33
N SER A 74 10.19 -14.40 4.80
CA SER A 74 11.31 -14.84 5.60
C SER A 74 12.03 -13.66 6.25
N VAL A 75 12.40 -13.85 7.54
CA VAL A 75 13.23 -12.91 8.29
C VAL A 75 14.60 -13.57 8.45
N HIS A 76 15.65 -12.82 8.15
CA HIS A 76 17.02 -13.30 8.16
C HIS A 76 17.84 -12.57 9.22
N CYS A 77 18.88 -13.22 9.70
CA CYS A 77 19.82 -12.62 10.65
C CYS A 77 21.23 -12.69 10.08
N CYS A 78 21.89 -11.54 9.99
CA CYS A 78 23.28 -11.49 9.58
C CYS A 78 24.20 -11.71 10.78
N PRO A 79 25.01 -12.78 10.80
CA PRO A 79 25.92 -13.03 11.92
C PRO A 79 27.08 -12.04 11.96
N LYS A 80 27.42 -11.43 10.83
CA LYS A 80 28.50 -10.44 10.76
C LYS A 80 28.09 -9.05 11.23
N CYS A 81 26.90 -8.60 10.79
CA CYS A 81 26.37 -7.29 11.17
C CYS A 81 25.50 -7.32 12.42
N GLN A 82 25.08 -8.51 12.85
CA GLN A 82 24.18 -8.72 13.99
C GLN A 82 22.87 -7.97 13.85
N ILE A 83 22.31 -7.96 12.64
CA ILE A 83 21.05 -7.32 12.33
C ILE A 83 20.04 -8.34 11.83
N PHE A 84 18.76 -8.04 12.04
CA PHE A 84 17.66 -8.75 11.43
C PHE A 84 17.13 -7.94 10.24
N PHE A 85 16.79 -8.64 9.18
CA PHE A 85 16.19 -8.00 8.00
C PHE A 85 15.22 -8.97 7.33
N ASN A 86 14.30 -8.41 6.57
CA ASN A 86 13.29 -9.19 5.85
C ASN A 86 13.72 -9.38 4.41
N VAL A 87 13.25 -10.48 3.80
CA VAL A 87 13.30 -10.59 2.34
C VAL A 87 12.57 -9.39 1.73
N ASP A 88 13.04 -8.94 0.58
CA ASP A 88 12.44 -7.77 -0.09
C ASP A 88 11.02 -8.08 -0.55
N THR A 89 10.06 -7.34 0.01
CA THR A 89 8.64 -7.42 -0.34
C THR A 89 8.13 -6.12 -0.96
N THR A 90 9.02 -5.20 -1.33
CA THR A 90 8.63 -3.88 -1.85
C THR A 90 7.91 -3.95 -3.19
N CYS A 91 8.02 -5.05 -3.93
CA CYS A 91 7.24 -5.28 -5.14
C CYS A 91 5.74 -5.42 -4.86
N LEU A 92 5.36 -5.80 -3.65
CA LEU A 92 3.96 -5.94 -3.24
C LEU A 92 3.46 -4.74 -2.46
N ALA A 93 4.24 -4.24 -1.52
CA ALA A 93 3.85 -3.13 -0.66
C ALA A 93 5.07 -2.45 -0.06
N ALA A 94 4.97 -1.15 0.19
CA ALA A 94 5.99 -0.40 0.90
C ALA A 94 6.16 -0.93 2.34
N PRO A 95 7.33 -0.72 2.97
CA PRO A 95 7.51 -1.10 4.37
C PRO A 95 6.44 -0.45 5.25
N ARG A 96 5.88 -1.22 6.17
CA ARG A 96 4.83 -0.80 7.12
C ARG A 96 3.50 -0.37 6.48
N ALA A 97 3.35 -0.47 5.16
CA ALA A 97 2.09 -0.14 4.50
C ALA A 97 1.02 -1.17 4.84
N HIS A 98 -0.23 -0.73 4.88
CA HIS A 98 -1.40 -1.58 5.09
C HIS A 98 -2.09 -1.95 3.77
N TYR A 99 -1.68 -1.35 2.67
CA TYR A 99 -2.25 -1.51 1.34
C TYR A 99 -1.16 -1.95 0.37
N THR A 100 -1.55 -2.74 -0.62
CA THR A 100 -0.63 -3.13 -1.69
C THR A 100 -0.30 -1.93 -2.58
N ASN A 101 0.82 -2.01 -3.28
CA ASN A 101 1.21 -0.97 -4.25
C ASN A 101 0.14 -0.74 -5.31
N ALA A 102 -0.57 -1.80 -5.72
CA ALA A 102 -1.64 -1.70 -6.72
C ALA A 102 -2.76 -0.77 -6.25
N VAL A 103 -3.13 -0.83 -4.97
CA VAL A 103 -4.14 0.07 -4.38
C VAL A 103 -3.65 1.51 -4.38
N VAL A 104 -2.41 1.73 -3.93
CA VAL A 104 -1.82 3.08 -3.88
C VAL A 104 -1.74 3.69 -5.27
N GLU A 105 -1.23 2.94 -6.23
CA GLU A 105 -1.08 3.42 -7.61
C GLU A 105 -2.42 3.75 -8.25
N LEU A 106 -3.43 2.90 -8.04
CA LEU A 106 -4.76 3.16 -8.55
C LEU A 106 -5.38 4.41 -7.91
N ALA A 107 -5.28 4.56 -6.60
CA ALA A 107 -5.81 5.72 -5.90
C ALA A 107 -5.18 7.03 -6.40
N VAL A 108 -3.87 7.06 -6.53
CA VAL A 108 -3.15 8.24 -7.04
C VAL A 108 -3.57 8.54 -8.48
N ARG A 109 -3.69 7.53 -9.32
CA ARG A 109 -4.08 7.70 -10.73
C ARG A 109 -5.49 8.26 -10.86
N VAL A 110 -6.46 7.76 -10.08
CA VAL A 110 -7.85 8.24 -10.15
C VAL A 110 -7.94 9.71 -9.79
N VAL A 111 -7.13 10.17 -8.83
CA VAL A 111 -7.12 11.58 -8.44
C VAL A 111 -6.35 12.43 -9.44
N VAL A 112 -5.14 12.00 -9.80
CA VAL A 112 -4.24 12.83 -10.62
C VAL A 112 -4.62 12.80 -12.10
N GLU A 113 -4.90 11.62 -12.65
CA GLU A 113 -5.21 11.47 -14.07
C GLU A 113 -6.69 11.65 -14.38
N ASP A 114 -7.56 11.07 -13.55
CA ASP A 114 -9.00 11.11 -13.79
C ASP A 114 -9.68 12.31 -13.12
N GLY A 115 -8.95 13.05 -12.28
CA GLY A 115 -9.42 14.30 -11.69
C GLY A 115 -10.48 14.13 -10.61
N LEU A 116 -10.62 12.96 -10.00
CA LEU A 116 -11.61 12.77 -8.94
C LEU A 116 -11.19 13.46 -7.64
N PRO A 117 -12.11 14.16 -6.95
CA PRO A 117 -11.88 14.61 -5.59
C PRO A 117 -11.56 13.43 -4.65
N TYR A 118 -10.86 13.69 -3.56
CA TYR A 118 -10.42 12.62 -2.64
C TYR A 118 -11.56 11.77 -2.10
N ARG A 119 -12.70 12.37 -1.74
CA ARG A 119 -13.86 11.61 -1.25
C ARG A 119 -14.46 10.73 -2.33
N GLU A 120 -14.59 11.25 -3.53
CA GLU A 120 -15.13 10.49 -4.67
C GLU A 120 -14.17 9.36 -5.07
N ALA A 121 -12.87 9.61 -4.98
CA ALA A 121 -11.86 8.57 -5.20
C ALA A 121 -12.00 7.44 -4.18
N SER A 122 -12.23 7.77 -2.91
CA SER A 122 -12.49 6.78 -1.85
C SER A 122 -13.71 5.93 -2.17
N TRP A 123 -14.83 6.56 -2.57
CA TRP A 123 -16.04 5.85 -2.95
C TRP A 123 -15.86 4.99 -4.21
N HIS A 124 -15.12 5.51 -5.20
CA HIS A 124 -14.81 4.77 -6.41
C HIS A 124 -14.03 3.49 -6.11
N LEU A 125 -13.00 3.58 -5.26
CA LEU A 125 -12.22 2.42 -4.85
C LEU A 125 -13.09 1.37 -4.18
N TRP A 126 -13.99 1.78 -3.30
CA TRP A 126 -14.91 0.84 -2.66
C TRP A 126 -15.89 0.22 -3.66
N ARG A 127 -16.58 1.03 -4.44
CA ARG A 127 -17.61 0.54 -5.37
C ARG A 127 -17.05 -0.38 -6.44
N ASP A 128 -15.94 0.00 -7.05
CA ASP A 128 -15.43 -0.70 -8.23
C ASP A 128 -14.36 -1.73 -7.91
N HIS A 129 -13.64 -1.55 -6.79
CA HIS A 129 -12.49 -2.41 -6.44
C HIS A 129 -12.58 -3.02 -5.05
N ARG A 130 -13.66 -2.79 -4.34
CA ARG A 130 -13.93 -3.35 -3.00
C ARG A 130 -12.77 -3.17 -2.02
N VAL A 131 -12.07 -2.07 -2.11
CA VAL A 131 -11.07 -1.67 -1.14
C VAL A 131 -11.46 -0.33 -0.53
N PHE A 132 -11.63 -0.31 0.79
CA PHE A 132 -11.94 0.92 1.49
C PHE A 132 -10.65 1.63 1.87
N VAL A 133 -10.45 2.84 1.37
CA VAL A 133 -9.34 3.71 1.70
C VAL A 133 -9.91 5.05 2.14
N PRO A 134 -9.65 5.50 3.37
CA PRO A 134 -10.09 6.83 3.80
C PRO A 134 -9.53 7.92 2.89
N PHE A 135 -10.33 8.95 2.62
CA PHE A 135 -9.90 10.02 1.72
C PHE A 135 -8.63 10.73 2.20
N ALA A 136 -8.44 10.86 3.52
CA ALA A 136 -7.23 11.45 4.08
C ALA A 136 -5.98 10.63 3.74
N THR A 137 -6.10 9.32 3.70
CA THR A 137 -5.01 8.42 3.29
C THR A 137 -4.68 8.63 1.81
N ILE A 138 -5.70 8.73 0.96
CA ILE A 138 -5.52 9.01 -0.48
C ILE A 138 -4.80 10.35 -0.67
N GLN A 139 -5.23 11.37 0.07
CA GLN A 139 -4.58 12.68 0.04
C GLN A 139 -3.09 12.59 0.38
N ASN A 140 -2.75 11.86 1.43
CA ASN A 140 -1.36 11.66 1.83
C ASN A 140 -0.55 10.96 0.74
N TRP A 141 -1.13 9.98 0.06
CA TRP A 141 -0.44 9.29 -1.04
C TRP A 141 -0.21 10.20 -2.24
N VAL A 142 -1.20 11.01 -2.60
CA VAL A 142 -1.10 11.95 -3.71
C VAL A 142 -0.04 13.02 -3.42
N GLU A 143 -0.03 13.56 -2.22
CA GLU A 143 0.96 14.53 -1.78
C GLU A 143 2.36 13.93 -1.76
N ALA A 144 2.51 12.71 -1.27
CA ALA A 144 3.80 12.02 -1.27
C ALA A 144 4.31 11.76 -2.69
N ALA A 145 3.44 11.37 -3.61
CA ALA A 145 3.79 11.19 -5.02
C ALA A 145 4.23 12.51 -5.66
N GLY A 146 3.54 13.60 -5.33
CA GLY A 146 3.91 14.94 -5.77
C GLY A 146 5.29 15.36 -5.25
N LYS A 147 5.58 15.09 -4.01
CA LYS A 147 6.89 15.40 -3.41
C LYS A 147 8.03 14.60 -4.05
N LYS A 148 7.79 13.34 -4.39
CA LYS A 148 8.80 12.52 -5.08
C LYS A 148 9.14 13.07 -6.46
N LYS A 149 8.18 13.62 -7.17
CA LYS A 149 8.38 14.24 -8.48
C LYS A 149 8.91 15.66 -8.37
N ALA A 150 8.58 16.37 -7.29
CA ALA A 150 8.91 17.77 -7.12
C ALA A 150 10.42 18.09 -7.20
N PRO A 151 11.34 17.30 -6.57
CA PRO A 151 12.77 17.61 -6.68
C PRO A 151 13.28 17.61 -8.11
N ALA A 152 12.97 16.58 -8.89
CA ALA A 152 13.38 16.52 -10.29
C ALA A 152 12.74 17.64 -11.11
N HIS A 153 11.48 17.92 -10.88
CA HIS A 153 10.76 18.98 -11.53
C HIS A 153 11.27 20.36 -11.10
N HIS A 154 11.61 20.50 -9.85
CA HIS A 154 12.16 21.72 -9.29
C HIS A 154 13.54 22.01 -9.87
N ASP A 155 14.41 21.01 -9.98
CA ASP A 155 15.72 21.14 -10.59
C ASP A 155 15.62 21.58 -12.06
N TRP A 156 14.68 21.01 -12.76
CA TRP A 156 14.39 21.38 -14.13
C TRP A 156 13.95 22.84 -14.23
N ARG A 157 13.13 23.32 -13.31
CA ARG A 157 12.71 24.72 -13.26
C ARG A 157 13.86 25.64 -12.94
N LEU A 158 14.70 25.27 -11.99
CA LEU A 158 15.89 26.04 -11.64
C LEU A 158 16.83 26.11 -12.82
N SER A 159 17.05 25.01 -13.50
CA SER A 159 17.87 24.96 -14.71
C SER A 159 17.35 25.89 -15.79
N ARG A 160 16.05 26.00 -15.94
CA ARG A 160 15.45 26.96 -16.91
C ARG A 160 15.55 28.41 -16.46
N ARG A 161 15.44 28.64 -15.14
CA ARG A 161 15.49 29.99 -14.58
C ARG A 161 16.89 30.54 -14.46
N SER A 162 17.86 29.66 -14.50
CA SER A 162 19.26 30.03 -14.44
C SER A 162 19.78 30.28 -15.85
N PRO A 163 19.67 31.50 -16.37
CA PRO A 163 20.21 31.81 -17.68
C PRO A 163 21.72 31.79 -17.69
#